data_33fd9ffa3d512eeeb10da07a92e09511
#
_entry.id   33fd9ffa3d512eeeb10da07a92e09511
#
_cell.length_a   1.000
_cell.length_b   1.000
_cell.length_c   1.000
_cell.angle_alpha   90.00
_cell.angle_beta   90.00
_cell.angle_gamma   90.00
#
_symmetry.space_group_name_H-M   'P 1'
#
loop_
_entity.id
_entity.type
_entity.pdbx_description
1 polymer ?
#
loop_
_entity_poly.entity_id
_entity_poly.type
_entity_poly.pdbx_seq_one_letter_code
_entity_poly.pdbx_strand_id
1 'polypeptide(L)'
;PGSRVVEAGTGTAALTSAIAHYIRPTGRVYTYEIRQEFQKNAKKNLERAGLLDVVELKEGDVTQGIEEKDLDAVILDMATPWLVIPHAYTALKGSGVLVSFSPTIDQVVKVVEALEEHGFVCVETVETLIRFMQVARGKTRPQTVMTGHTGYLTFARKAIMVQQES
;
A
#
# COMPACT_ATOMS: atom_id res chain seq x y z
N PRO A 1 6.93 -6.23 -13.17
CA PRO A 1 8.28 -5.72 -13.40
C PRO A 1 8.26 -4.31 -13.98
N GLY A 2 9.26 -3.47 -13.63
CA GLY A 2 9.40 -2.12 -14.16
C GLY A 2 8.53 -1.04 -13.54
N SER A 3 7.64 -1.36 -12.63
CA SER A 3 6.74 -0.39 -11.99
C SER A 3 7.47 0.56 -11.04
N ARG A 4 6.98 1.79 -10.97
CA ARG A 4 7.37 2.82 -10.01
C ARG A 4 6.30 2.88 -8.92
N VAL A 5 6.67 2.62 -7.68
CA VAL A 5 5.73 2.48 -6.57
C VAL A 5 6.17 3.37 -5.41
N VAL A 6 5.23 4.13 -4.84
CA VAL A 6 5.39 4.76 -3.53
C VAL A 6 4.71 3.90 -2.48
N GLU A 7 5.40 3.68 -1.37
CA GLU A 7 4.88 3.07 -0.15
C GLU A 7 5.01 4.05 1.01
N ALA A 8 3.97 4.21 1.79
CA ALA A 8 4.00 5.00 3.01
C ALA A 8 3.71 4.12 4.22
N GLY A 9 4.64 4.21 5.20
CA GLY A 9 4.75 3.33 6.34
C GLY A 9 5.74 2.19 6.10
N THR A 10 7.04 2.53 5.90
CA THR A 10 8.11 1.53 5.66
C THR A 10 8.18 0.46 6.75
N GLY A 11 8.03 0.88 8.01
CA GLY A 11 8.12 -0.02 9.16
C GLY A 11 9.39 -0.88 9.16
N THR A 12 9.22 -2.20 9.09
CA THR A 12 10.33 -3.17 9.00
C THR A 12 10.81 -3.45 7.57
N ALA A 13 10.21 -2.82 6.57
CA ALA A 13 10.36 -3.08 5.13
C ALA A 13 9.89 -4.48 4.69
N ALA A 14 8.93 -5.08 5.38
CA ALA A 14 8.38 -6.37 4.99
C ALA A 14 7.57 -6.24 3.67
N LEU A 15 6.63 -5.30 3.62
CA LEU A 15 5.85 -5.01 2.41
C LEU A 15 6.74 -4.44 1.31
N THR A 16 7.64 -3.50 1.65
CA THR A 16 8.65 -2.95 0.72
C THR A 16 9.42 -4.06 0.01
N SER A 17 9.87 -5.08 0.75
CA SER A 17 10.61 -6.22 0.20
C SER A 17 9.78 -7.05 -0.77
N ALA A 18 8.50 -7.27 -0.44
CA ALA A 18 7.58 -7.99 -1.33
C ALA A 18 7.36 -7.21 -2.64
N ILE A 19 7.07 -5.90 -2.54
CA ILE A 19 6.90 -5.04 -3.71
C ILE A 19 8.16 -5.05 -4.58
N ALA A 20 9.33 -4.82 -3.96
CA ALA A 20 10.62 -4.81 -4.65
C ALA A 20 10.89 -6.10 -5.42
N HIS A 21 10.53 -7.24 -4.82
CA HIS A 21 10.66 -8.54 -5.49
C HIS A 21 9.86 -8.62 -6.79
N TYR A 22 8.62 -8.13 -6.80
CA TYR A 22 7.72 -8.20 -7.96
C TYR A 22 8.05 -7.19 -9.06
N ILE A 23 8.62 -6.03 -8.72
CA ILE A 23 8.91 -4.98 -9.70
C ILE A 23 10.28 -5.09 -10.36
N ARG A 24 11.20 -5.93 -9.84
CA ARG A 24 12.53 -6.16 -10.41
C ARG A 24 12.46 -6.62 -11.87
N PRO A 25 13.54 -6.40 -12.65
CA PRO A 25 14.79 -5.74 -12.29
C PRO A 25 14.78 -4.21 -12.48
N THR A 26 13.82 -3.65 -13.21
CA THR A 26 13.82 -2.27 -13.71
C THR A 26 12.87 -1.34 -12.94
N GLY A 27 12.08 -1.87 -12.01
CA GLY A 27 11.18 -1.09 -11.20
C GLY A 27 11.87 -0.36 -10.04
N ARG A 28 11.15 0.56 -9.38
CA ARG A 28 11.64 1.32 -8.24
C ARG A 28 10.57 1.46 -7.17
N VAL A 29 10.92 1.18 -5.91
CA VAL A 29 10.09 1.49 -4.74
C VAL A 29 10.67 2.71 -4.04
N TYR A 30 9.85 3.70 -3.81
CA TYR A 30 10.13 4.85 -2.95
C TYR A 30 9.34 4.65 -1.67
N THR A 31 10.01 4.38 -0.55
CA THR A 31 9.31 4.08 0.70
C THR A 31 9.59 5.13 1.76
N TYR A 32 8.51 5.68 2.31
CA TYR A 32 8.55 6.81 3.23
C TYR A 32 8.34 6.36 4.68
N GLU A 33 9.18 6.86 5.58
CA GLU A 33 9.07 6.66 7.02
C GLU A 33 9.48 7.94 7.76
N ILE A 34 8.67 8.36 8.71
CA ILE A 34 8.92 9.54 9.54
C ILE A 34 9.83 9.26 10.74
N ARG A 35 9.95 7.99 11.14
CA ARG A 35 10.71 7.57 12.32
C ARG A 35 12.06 7.00 11.91
N GLN A 36 13.13 7.70 12.26
CA GLN A 36 14.50 7.30 11.90
C GLN A 36 14.91 5.91 12.41
N GLU A 37 14.40 5.51 13.56
CA GLU A 37 14.70 4.20 14.13
C GLU A 37 14.16 3.05 13.26
N PHE A 38 12.96 3.22 12.67
CA PHE A 38 12.40 2.26 11.73
C PHE A 38 13.16 2.25 10.41
N GLN A 39 13.56 3.41 9.89
CA GLN A 39 14.40 3.49 8.69
C GLN A 39 15.71 2.72 8.83
N LYS A 40 16.40 2.85 9.97
CA LYS A 40 17.65 2.11 10.22
C LYS A 40 17.44 0.60 10.18
N ASN A 41 16.34 0.12 10.76
CA ASN A 41 15.99 -1.29 10.75
C ASN A 41 15.58 -1.77 9.36
N ALA A 42 14.75 -1.00 8.66
CA ALA A 42 14.34 -1.25 7.29
C ALA A 42 15.56 -1.39 6.36
N LYS A 43 16.51 -0.45 6.44
CA LYS A 43 17.74 -0.47 5.65
C LYS A 43 18.52 -1.78 5.84
N LYS A 44 18.73 -2.20 7.09
CA LYS A 44 19.43 -3.47 7.40
C LYS A 44 18.70 -4.69 6.80
N ASN A 45 17.36 -4.70 6.86
CA ASN A 45 16.56 -5.79 6.31
C ASN A 45 16.64 -5.82 4.79
N LEU A 46 16.58 -4.67 4.13
CA LEU A 46 16.72 -4.55 2.67
C LEU A 46 18.14 -4.90 2.18
N GLU A 47 19.18 -4.52 2.92
CA GLU A 47 20.56 -4.94 2.65
C GLU A 47 20.70 -6.46 2.69
N ARG A 48 20.18 -7.09 3.75
CA ARG A 48 20.20 -8.56 3.90
C ARG A 48 19.41 -9.27 2.80
N ALA A 49 18.35 -8.65 2.29
CA ALA A 49 17.54 -9.17 1.20
C ALA A 49 18.14 -8.87 -0.19
N GLY A 50 19.20 -8.06 -0.29
CA GLY A 50 19.78 -7.64 -1.56
C GLY A 50 18.83 -6.81 -2.42
N LEU A 51 18.11 -5.85 -1.82
CA LEU A 51 17.03 -5.08 -2.47
C LEU A 51 17.31 -3.58 -2.57
N LEU A 52 18.44 -3.10 -2.05
CA LEU A 52 18.76 -1.66 -2.06
C LEU A 52 18.99 -1.08 -3.46
N ASP A 53 19.21 -1.92 -4.46
CA ASP A 53 19.35 -1.52 -5.86
C ASP A 53 18.02 -1.00 -6.46
N VAL A 54 16.88 -1.48 -5.95
CA VAL A 54 15.54 -1.13 -6.44
C VAL A 54 14.67 -0.40 -5.41
N VAL A 55 15.18 -0.16 -4.20
CA VAL A 55 14.45 0.53 -3.12
C VAL A 55 15.18 1.82 -2.74
N GLU A 56 14.42 2.89 -2.64
CA GLU A 56 14.87 4.18 -2.12
C GLU A 56 14.12 4.48 -0.82
N LEU A 57 14.88 4.53 0.28
CA LEU A 57 14.37 4.89 1.60
C LEU A 57 14.34 6.42 1.71
N LYS A 58 13.16 6.97 1.98
CA LYS A 58 12.94 8.40 2.15
C LYS A 58 12.53 8.73 3.58
N GLU A 59 13.22 9.69 4.19
CA GLU A 59 12.79 10.29 5.44
C GLU A 59 11.83 11.43 5.11
N GLY A 60 10.56 11.29 5.49
CA GLY A 60 9.57 12.32 5.18
C GLY A 60 8.15 11.90 5.52
N ASP A 61 7.29 12.90 5.58
CA ASP A 61 5.86 12.76 5.81
C ASP A 61 5.11 12.95 4.50
N VAL A 62 4.56 11.85 3.98
CA VAL A 62 3.77 11.87 2.73
C VAL A 62 2.48 12.68 2.81
N THR A 63 2.02 13.04 4.02
CA THR A 63 0.88 13.95 4.18
C THR A 63 1.22 15.38 3.77
N GLN A 64 2.51 15.71 3.66
CA GLN A 64 3.00 16.99 3.15
C GLN A 64 3.21 16.99 1.63
N GLY A 65 3.21 15.83 1.01
CA GLY A 65 3.36 15.66 -0.44
C GLY A 65 4.09 14.38 -0.82
N ILE A 66 3.95 14.01 -2.09
CA ILE A 66 4.72 12.96 -2.76
C ILE A 66 5.54 13.63 -3.86
N GLU A 67 6.87 13.49 -3.79
CA GLU A 67 7.78 14.13 -4.74
C GLU A 67 7.76 13.45 -6.12
N GLU A 68 7.59 12.13 -6.10
CA GLU A 68 7.59 11.29 -7.31
C GLU A 68 6.37 11.58 -8.18
N LYS A 69 6.56 11.37 -9.49
CA LYS A 69 5.51 11.50 -10.51
C LYS A 69 5.47 10.27 -11.39
N ASP A 70 4.38 10.14 -12.13
CA ASP A 70 4.14 9.04 -13.06
C ASP A 70 4.24 7.67 -12.41
N LEU A 71 3.69 7.57 -11.19
CA LEU A 71 3.67 6.34 -10.41
C LEU A 71 2.64 5.34 -10.96
N ASP A 72 3.01 4.08 -10.96
CA ASP A 72 2.11 2.96 -11.26
C ASP A 72 1.21 2.65 -10.08
N ALA A 73 1.73 2.78 -8.84
CA ALA A 73 0.96 2.54 -7.65
C ALA A 73 1.43 3.39 -6.46
N VAL A 74 0.48 3.67 -5.56
CA VAL A 74 0.71 4.21 -4.21
C VAL A 74 0.07 3.26 -3.20
N ILE A 75 0.84 2.85 -2.20
CA ILE A 75 0.41 1.91 -1.15
C ILE A 75 0.55 2.59 0.20
N LEU A 76 -0.55 2.65 0.95
CA LEU A 76 -0.66 3.37 2.22
C LEU A 76 -0.93 2.40 3.37
N ASP A 77 0.09 2.18 4.23
CA ASP A 77 -0.02 1.45 5.49
C ASP A 77 0.38 2.38 6.64
N MET A 78 -0.52 3.30 6.98
CA MET A 78 -0.28 4.38 7.93
C MET A 78 -1.56 4.82 8.65
N ALA A 79 -1.41 5.63 9.71
CA ALA A 79 -2.52 5.99 10.58
C ALA A 79 -3.61 6.85 9.91
N THR A 80 -3.25 7.73 8.98
CA THR A 80 -4.15 8.73 8.36
C THR A 80 -4.07 8.75 6.84
N PRO A 81 -4.34 7.59 6.16
CA PRO A 81 -4.14 7.47 4.72
C PRO A 81 -5.00 8.44 3.88
N TRP A 82 -6.18 8.84 4.37
CA TRP A 82 -7.05 9.81 3.68
C TRP A 82 -6.38 11.17 3.44
N LEU A 83 -5.42 11.59 4.28
CA LEU A 83 -4.69 12.85 4.09
C LEU A 83 -3.70 12.79 2.93
N VAL A 84 -3.32 11.60 2.49
CA VAL A 84 -2.35 11.39 1.40
C VAL A 84 -3.03 11.29 0.04
N ILE A 85 -4.32 11.00 -0.01
CA ILE A 85 -5.08 10.75 -1.25
C ILE A 85 -4.95 11.87 -2.28
N PRO A 86 -5.05 13.18 -1.92
CA PRO A 86 -4.84 14.28 -2.88
C PRO A 86 -3.45 14.25 -3.52
N HIS A 87 -2.43 13.97 -2.72
CA HIS A 87 -1.05 13.88 -3.17
C HIS A 87 -0.82 12.65 -4.06
N ALA A 88 -1.41 11.51 -3.67
CA ALA A 88 -1.37 10.28 -4.45
C ALA A 88 -2.05 10.47 -5.83
N TYR A 89 -3.20 11.17 -5.88
CA TYR A 89 -3.85 11.48 -7.15
C TYR A 89 -2.93 12.26 -8.09
N THR A 90 -2.23 13.25 -7.57
CA THR A 90 -1.29 14.08 -8.36
C THR A 90 -0.07 13.27 -8.82
N ALA A 91 0.41 12.35 -8.00
CA ALA A 91 1.63 11.57 -8.23
C ALA A 91 1.41 10.36 -9.16
N LEU A 92 0.21 9.78 -9.15
CA LEU A 92 -0.15 8.63 -9.98
C LEU A 92 -0.31 9.04 -11.46
N LYS A 93 0.11 8.18 -12.36
CA LYS A 93 -0.26 8.25 -13.76
C LYS A 93 -1.75 7.89 -13.97
N GLY A 94 -2.32 8.18 -15.13
CA GLY A 94 -3.67 7.72 -15.50
C GLY A 94 -3.77 6.19 -15.38
N SER A 95 -4.84 5.68 -14.81
CA SER A 95 -5.06 4.27 -14.44
C SER A 95 -4.16 3.73 -13.33
N GLY A 96 -3.29 4.55 -12.75
CA GLY A 96 -2.46 4.16 -11.60
C GLY A 96 -3.33 3.70 -10.42
N VAL A 97 -2.80 2.80 -9.61
CA VAL A 97 -3.52 2.13 -8.52
C VAL A 97 -3.18 2.76 -7.18
N LEU A 98 -4.19 3.00 -6.36
CA LEU A 98 -4.02 3.28 -4.93
C LEU A 98 -4.49 2.08 -4.12
N VAL A 99 -3.72 1.70 -3.10
CA VAL A 99 -4.09 0.68 -2.12
C VAL A 99 -3.91 1.27 -0.72
N SER A 100 -4.93 1.14 0.13
CA SER A 100 -4.85 1.55 1.54
C SER A 100 -5.18 0.38 2.45
N PHE A 101 -4.33 0.14 3.46
CA PHE A 101 -4.64 -0.74 4.58
C PHE A 101 -5.23 0.07 5.73
N SER A 102 -6.38 -0.37 6.24
CA SER A 102 -7.10 0.29 7.34
C SER A 102 -7.52 -0.73 8.40
N PRO A 103 -7.04 -0.60 9.65
CA PRO A 103 -7.43 -1.51 10.74
C PRO A 103 -8.90 -1.38 11.16
N THR A 104 -9.56 -0.26 10.90
CA THR A 104 -10.90 0.04 11.39
C THR A 104 -11.85 0.49 10.28
N ILE A 105 -13.14 0.24 10.47
CA ILE A 105 -14.20 0.70 9.57
C ILE A 105 -14.23 2.23 9.44
N ASP A 106 -14.01 2.96 10.54
CA ASP A 106 -13.98 4.43 10.50
C ASP A 106 -12.87 4.97 9.58
N GLN A 107 -11.72 4.30 9.54
CA GLN A 107 -10.66 4.64 8.60
C GLN A 107 -11.04 4.29 7.15
N VAL A 108 -11.70 3.16 6.93
CA VAL A 108 -12.24 2.78 5.61
C VAL A 108 -13.18 3.86 5.08
N VAL A 109 -14.15 4.30 5.90
CA VAL A 109 -15.10 5.35 5.51
C VAL A 109 -14.37 6.62 5.06
N LYS A 110 -13.41 7.12 5.87
CA LYS A 110 -12.64 8.32 5.53
C LYS A 110 -11.80 8.16 4.25
N VAL A 111 -11.24 6.96 4.04
CA VAL A 111 -10.46 6.65 2.83
C VAL A 111 -11.37 6.66 1.60
N VAL A 112 -12.53 6.00 1.67
CA VAL A 112 -13.48 5.93 0.55
C VAL A 112 -14.01 7.32 0.21
N GLU A 113 -14.44 8.11 1.19
CA GLU A 113 -14.89 9.49 1.01
C GLU A 113 -13.81 10.34 0.31
N ALA A 114 -12.57 10.27 0.78
CA ALA A 114 -11.48 11.03 0.16
C ALA A 114 -11.15 10.54 -1.26
N LEU A 115 -11.25 9.24 -1.55
CA LEU A 115 -11.07 8.69 -2.90
C LEU A 115 -12.12 9.20 -3.87
N GLU A 116 -13.39 9.19 -3.46
CA GLU A 116 -14.50 9.68 -4.28
C GLU A 116 -14.39 11.18 -4.53
N GLU A 117 -14.08 11.98 -3.49
CA GLU A 117 -13.90 13.42 -3.58
C GLU A 117 -12.78 13.81 -4.56
N HIS A 118 -11.72 13.01 -4.65
CA HIS A 118 -10.58 13.30 -5.52
C HIS A 118 -10.62 12.59 -6.88
N GLY A 119 -11.78 12.00 -7.24
CA GLY A 119 -12.01 11.48 -8.58
C GLY A 119 -11.33 10.14 -8.87
N PHE A 120 -11.06 9.35 -7.85
CA PHE A 120 -10.73 7.95 -8.02
C PHE A 120 -11.97 7.15 -8.42
N VAL A 121 -11.75 6.08 -9.18
CA VAL A 121 -12.80 5.18 -9.67
C VAL A 121 -12.49 3.74 -9.30
N CYS A 122 -13.46 2.84 -9.49
CA CYS A 122 -13.31 1.42 -9.15
C CYS A 122 -12.90 1.21 -7.69
N VAL A 123 -13.53 1.96 -6.78
CA VAL A 123 -13.26 1.85 -5.34
C VAL A 123 -13.86 0.54 -4.83
N GLU A 124 -13.03 -0.29 -4.25
CA GLU A 124 -13.41 -1.58 -3.68
C GLU A 124 -12.70 -1.79 -2.35
N THR A 125 -13.43 -2.23 -1.33
CA THR A 125 -12.87 -2.58 -0.03
C THR A 125 -13.11 -4.05 0.26
N VAL A 126 -12.06 -4.76 0.67
CA VAL A 126 -12.12 -6.18 1.00
C VAL A 126 -11.54 -6.45 2.39
N GLU A 127 -12.08 -7.45 3.06
CA GLU A 127 -11.49 -8.08 4.24
C GLU A 127 -11.16 -9.53 3.91
N THR A 128 -9.98 -10.01 4.32
CA THR A 128 -9.58 -11.41 4.11
C THR A 128 -9.56 -12.14 5.43
N LEU A 129 -10.34 -13.22 5.53
CA LEU A 129 -10.41 -14.10 6.68
C LEU A 129 -9.86 -15.49 6.33
N ILE A 130 -8.88 -15.96 7.10
CA ILE A 130 -8.29 -17.29 6.93
C ILE A 130 -8.77 -18.17 8.07
N ARG A 131 -9.41 -19.31 7.73
CA ARG A 131 -9.87 -20.30 8.68
C ARG A 131 -9.15 -21.63 8.47
N PHE A 132 -8.23 -21.94 9.36
CA PHE A 132 -7.52 -23.20 9.31
C PHE A 132 -8.40 -24.36 9.80
N MET A 133 -8.21 -25.52 9.18
CA MET A 133 -8.90 -26.76 9.53
C MET A 133 -7.96 -27.71 10.26
N GLN A 134 -8.44 -28.32 11.32
CA GLN A 134 -7.82 -29.50 11.90
C GLN A 134 -8.41 -30.72 11.20
N VAL A 135 -7.58 -31.46 10.49
CA VAL A 135 -8.03 -32.68 9.77
C VAL A 135 -7.47 -33.90 10.48
N ALA A 136 -8.38 -34.73 11.02
CA ALA A 136 -8.04 -35.99 11.65
C ALA A 136 -9.22 -36.97 11.50
N ARG A 137 -8.95 -38.29 11.43
CA ARG A 137 -10.00 -39.30 11.27
C ARG A 137 -11.03 -39.18 12.40
N GLY A 138 -12.29 -38.94 12.03
CA GLY A 138 -13.41 -38.76 12.94
C GLY A 138 -13.43 -37.47 13.75
N LYS A 139 -12.51 -36.53 13.47
CA LYS A 139 -12.36 -35.27 14.23
C LYS A 139 -12.09 -34.05 13.36
N THR A 140 -12.47 -34.09 12.08
CA THR A 140 -12.27 -32.97 11.16
C THR A 140 -13.19 -31.80 11.53
N ARG A 141 -12.61 -30.67 11.87
CA ARG A 141 -13.32 -29.43 12.25
C ARG A 141 -12.45 -28.20 12.04
N PRO A 142 -13.01 -27.00 12.00
CA PRO A 142 -12.23 -25.78 12.07
C PRO A 142 -11.38 -25.74 13.36
N GLN A 143 -10.21 -25.10 13.30
CA GLN A 143 -9.45 -24.79 14.52
C GLN A 143 -10.29 -23.90 15.46
N THR A 144 -10.14 -24.10 16.76
CA THR A 144 -10.91 -23.37 17.77
C THR A 144 -10.48 -21.92 17.86
N VAL A 145 -9.18 -21.65 17.65
CA VAL A 145 -8.61 -20.30 17.67
C VAL A 145 -8.46 -19.81 16.25
N MET A 146 -8.95 -18.61 15.99
CA MET A 146 -8.89 -17.94 14.72
C MET A 146 -8.63 -16.45 14.94
N THR A 147 -7.78 -15.84 14.10
CA THR A 147 -7.71 -14.38 14.03
C THR A 147 -8.95 -13.87 13.32
N GLY A 148 -9.85 -13.25 14.08
CA GLY A 148 -11.17 -12.83 13.59
C GLY A 148 -11.13 -11.52 12.81
N HIS A 149 -10.05 -10.73 12.91
CA HIS A 149 -9.87 -9.48 12.19
C HIS A 149 -8.39 -9.10 12.13
N THR A 150 -7.95 -8.56 11.00
CA THR A 150 -6.62 -7.97 10.83
C THR A 150 -6.71 -6.54 10.29
N GLY A 151 -7.50 -6.32 9.26
CA GLY A 151 -7.73 -5.02 8.63
C GLY A 151 -8.41 -5.17 7.27
N TYR A 152 -8.69 -4.03 6.68
CA TYR A 152 -9.36 -3.87 5.40
C TYR A 152 -8.38 -3.35 4.36
N LEU A 153 -8.47 -3.83 3.14
CA LEU A 153 -7.74 -3.32 1.98
C LEU A 153 -8.73 -2.59 1.08
N THR A 154 -8.48 -1.29 0.86
CA THR A 154 -9.24 -0.49 -0.09
C THR A 154 -8.39 -0.24 -1.32
N PHE A 155 -8.92 -0.57 -2.49
CA PHE A 155 -8.32 -0.39 -3.81
C PHE A 155 -9.06 0.69 -4.57
N ALA A 156 -8.33 1.47 -5.37
CA ALA A 156 -8.92 2.44 -6.28
C ALA A 156 -7.98 2.69 -7.47
N ARG A 157 -8.52 3.30 -8.53
CA ARG A 157 -7.74 3.70 -9.71
C ARG A 157 -7.93 5.19 -9.98
N LYS A 158 -6.84 5.86 -10.36
CA LYS A 158 -6.93 7.22 -10.90
C LYS A 158 -7.65 7.19 -12.24
N ALA A 159 -8.74 7.98 -12.38
CA ALA A 159 -9.44 8.10 -13.64
C ALA A 159 -8.52 8.67 -14.75
N ILE A 160 -8.74 8.23 -15.97
CA ILE A 160 -8.13 8.87 -17.15
C ILE A 160 -9.08 9.97 -17.58
N MET A 161 -8.64 11.22 -17.49
CA MET A 161 -9.37 12.35 -18.07
C MET A 161 -9.14 12.35 -19.58
N VAL A 162 -10.12 11.92 -20.34
CA VAL A 162 -10.09 12.10 -21.79
C VAL A 162 -10.40 13.58 -22.04
N GLN A 163 -9.42 14.33 -22.53
CA GLN A 163 -9.71 15.68 -23.06
C GLN A 163 -10.62 15.49 -24.26
N GLN A 164 -11.86 15.92 -24.15
CA GLN A 164 -12.72 16.10 -25.33
C GLN A 164 -12.12 17.29 -26.09
N GLU A 165 -11.52 17.02 -27.24
CA GLU A 165 -11.20 18.06 -28.21
C GLU A 165 -12.52 18.71 -28.65
N SER A 166 -12.69 19.97 -28.29
CA SER A 166 -13.82 20.83 -28.67
C SER A 166 -13.55 21.50 -30.01
#